data_4af414d4968af9c937d29cb0007df49b
#
_entry.id   4af414d4968af9c937d29cb0007df49b
#
_cell.length_a   1.000
_cell.length_b   1.000
_cell.length_c   1.000
_cell.angle_alpha   90.00
_cell.angle_beta   90.00
_cell.angle_gamma   90.00
#
_symmetry.space_group_name_H-M   'P 1'
#
loop_
_entity.id
_entity.type
_entity.pdbx_description
1 polymer ?
#
loop_
_entity_poly.entity_id
_entity_poly.type
_entity_poly.pdbx_seq_one_letter_code
_entity_poly.pdbx_strand_id
1 'polypeptide(L)'
;MTQPVLEIKNLRVEYETRRGIIKAANDVSMVLYPGERLGLVGESGSGKSTTSLSVMRMIKEPGRIVSGEIILNGEIDILTLTQQQMRTVRLSRIAMIPQGAMNSLNPVTKVRDQLLLTMATHGRVGNDKVTRKEIDELLDSVGLQSSVADLYPHELS
;
A
#
# COMPACT_ATOMS: atom_id res chain seq x y z
N MET A 1 -13.42 -12.34 21.51
CA MET A 1 -12.90 -12.81 20.21
C MET A 1 -12.00 -11.72 19.68
N THR A 2 -10.82 -12.05 19.21
CA THR A 2 -9.88 -11.04 18.67
C THR A 2 -10.43 -10.54 17.33
N GLN A 3 -10.54 -9.21 17.18
CA GLN A 3 -11.03 -8.59 15.95
C GLN A 3 -9.98 -8.69 14.84
N PRO A 4 -10.33 -9.05 13.60
CA PRO A 4 -9.39 -9.09 12.49
C PRO A 4 -8.89 -7.70 12.11
N VAL A 5 -7.62 -7.59 11.70
CA VAL A 5 -7.04 -6.34 11.16
C VAL A 5 -7.40 -6.14 9.69
N LEU A 6 -7.63 -7.24 8.96
CA LEU A 6 -8.09 -7.21 7.58
C LEU A 6 -9.03 -8.39 7.33
N GLU A 7 -10.18 -8.10 6.75
CA GLU A 7 -11.12 -9.11 6.29
C GLU A 7 -11.53 -8.80 4.85
N ILE A 8 -11.38 -9.77 3.97
CA ILE A 8 -11.84 -9.71 2.58
C ILE A 8 -12.98 -10.71 2.44
N LYS A 9 -14.11 -10.26 1.89
CA LYS A 9 -15.30 -11.09 1.66
C LYS A 9 -15.69 -11.07 0.20
N ASN A 10 -15.73 -12.24 -0.42
CA ASN A 10 -16.27 -12.49 -1.77
C ASN A 10 -15.76 -11.49 -2.82
N LEU A 11 -14.49 -11.10 -2.73
CA LEU A 11 -13.87 -10.12 -3.61
C LEU A 11 -13.85 -10.63 -5.05
N ARG A 12 -14.38 -9.80 -5.97
CA ARG A 12 -14.32 -10.05 -7.41
C ARG A 12 -13.70 -8.87 -8.12
N VAL A 13 -12.71 -9.18 -8.95
CA VAL A 13 -12.00 -8.20 -9.79
C VAL A 13 -11.98 -8.70 -11.22
N GLU A 14 -12.38 -7.86 -12.13
CA GLU A 14 -12.46 -8.15 -13.55
C GLU A 14 -11.64 -7.17 -14.36
N TYR A 15 -11.05 -7.64 -15.44
CA TYR A 15 -10.40 -6.83 -16.47
C TYR A 15 -11.16 -6.99 -17.78
N GLU A 16 -11.60 -5.89 -18.33
CA GLU A 16 -12.23 -5.85 -19.64
C GLU A 16 -11.15 -5.85 -20.72
N THR A 17 -11.22 -6.81 -21.63
CA THR A 17 -10.26 -6.95 -22.72
C THR A 17 -10.98 -7.08 -24.06
N ARG A 18 -10.26 -6.88 -25.14
CA ARG A 18 -10.84 -7.09 -26.51
C ARG A 18 -11.35 -8.51 -26.74
N ARG A 19 -10.90 -9.48 -25.96
CA ARG A 19 -11.28 -10.91 -26.06
C ARG A 19 -12.34 -11.31 -25.04
N GLY A 20 -12.85 -10.38 -24.24
CA GLY A 20 -13.83 -10.61 -23.20
C GLY A 20 -13.34 -10.25 -21.79
N ILE A 21 -14.10 -10.62 -20.80
CA ILE A 21 -13.85 -10.33 -19.39
C ILE A 21 -12.95 -11.41 -18.78
N ILE A 22 -11.84 -10.98 -18.17
CA ILE A 22 -10.94 -11.82 -17.40
C ILE A 22 -11.26 -11.62 -15.91
N LYS A 23 -11.62 -12.68 -15.20
CA LYS A 23 -11.83 -12.69 -13.76
C LYS A 23 -10.48 -12.87 -13.06
N ALA A 24 -9.82 -11.79 -12.67
CA ALA A 24 -8.51 -11.81 -12.06
C ALA A 24 -8.52 -12.13 -10.54
N ALA A 25 -9.63 -11.84 -9.87
CA ALA A 25 -9.99 -12.40 -8.58
C ALA A 25 -11.45 -12.82 -8.66
N ASN A 26 -11.77 -14.02 -8.20
CA ASN A 26 -13.12 -14.56 -8.30
C ASN A 26 -13.50 -15.20 -6.97
N ASP A 27 -14.33 -14.49 -6.22
CA ASP A 27 -14.88 -14.92 -4.92
C ASP A 27 -13.79 -15.16 -3.85
N VAL A 28 -12.80 -14.26 -3.77
CA VAL A 28 -11.70 -14.36 -2.82
C VAL A 28 -12.15 -13.87 -1.46
N SER A 29 -12.00 -14.76 -0.46
CA SER A 29 -12.26 -14.42 0.95
C SER A 29 -11.07 -14.82 1.81
N MET A 30 -10.65 -13.94 2.71
CA MET A 30 -9.58 -14.20 3.67
C MET A 30 -9.70 -13.30 4.89
N VAL A 31 -9.10 -13.72 5.99
CA VAL A 31 -9.07 -12.97 7.25
C VAL A 31 -7.63 -12.94 7.76
N LEU A 32 -7.20 -11.81 8.30
CA LEU A 32 -5.90 -11.61 8.92
C LEU A 32 -6.10 -11.04 10.32
N TYR A 33 -5.50 -11.66 11.31
CA TYR A 33 -5.56 -11.23 12.70
C TYR A 33 -4.31 -10.45 13.15
N PRO A 34 -4.38 -9.69 14.25
CA PRO A 34 -3.22 -8.99 14.80
C PRO A 34 -2.03 -9.92 15.04
N GLY A 35 -0.84 -9.51 14.56
CA GLY A 35 0.40 -10.28 14.70
C GLY A 35 0.54 -11.45 13.75
N GLU A 36 -0.48 -11.77 12.95
CA GLU A 36 -0.46 -12.87 11.98
C GLU A 36 0.32 -12.49 10.71
N ARG A 37 0.92 -13.50 10.07
CA ARG A 37 1.58 -13.39 8.78
C ARG A 37 0.92 -14.34 7.80
N LEU A 38 0.30 -13.80 6.75
CA LEU A 38 -0.40 -14.58 5.73
C LEU A 38 0.42 -14.60 4.43
N GLY A 39 0.78 -15.79 3.96
CA GLY A 39 1.45 -15.98 2.68
C GLY A 39 0.44 -16.28 1.56
N LEU A 40 0.45 -15.50 0.50
CA LEU A 40 -0.29 -15.77 -0.73
C LEU A 40 0.62 -16.47 -1.74
N VAL A 41 0.39 -17.76 -1.98
CA VAL A 41 1.15 -18.58 -2.91
C VAL A 41 0.32 -18.97 -4.12
N GLY A 42 0.96 -19.23 -5.24
CA GLY A 42 0.30 -19.64 -6.48
C GLY A 42 1.10 -19.21 -7.72
N GLU A 43 0.69 -19.71 -8.88
CA GLU A 43 1.32 -19.41 -10.17
C GLU A 43 1.19 -17.95 -10.59
N SER A 44 1.98 -17.53 -11.58
CA SER A 44 1.81 -16.22 -12.20
C SER A 44 0.41 -16.10 -12.81
N GLY A 45 -0.25 -14.96 -12.60
CA GLY A 45 -1.63 -14.76 -13.07
C GLY A 45 -2.74 -15.30 -12.15
N SER A 46 -2.41 -15.95 -11.03
CA SER A 46 -3.42 -16.49 -10.09
C SER A 46 -4.16 -15.44 -9.24
N GLY A 47 -3.95 -14.14 -9.47
CA GLY A 47 -4.69 -13.08 -8.79
C GLY A 47 -4.08 -12.53 -7.50
N LYS A 48 -2.91 -13.02 -7.05
CA LYS A 48 -2.25 -12.57 -5.80
C LYS A 48 -2.02 -11.05 -5.76
N SER A 49 -1.37 -10.53 -6.79
CA SER A 49 -1.11 -9.08 -6.91
C SER A 49 -2.41 -8.29 -7.08
N THR A 50 -3.39 -8.85 -7.80
CA THR A 50 -4.71 -8.22 -7.96
C THR A 50 -5.41 -8.09 -6.61
N THR A 51 -5.37 -9.11 -5.77
CA THR A 51 -5.94 -9.07 -4.42
C THR A 51 -5.25 -8.00 -3.57
N SER A 52 -3.91 -7.96 -3.55
CA SER A 52 -3.15 -6.95 -2.80
C SER A 52 -3.43 -5.52 -3.30
N LEU A 53 -3.49 -5.33 -4.62
CA LEU A 53 -3.83 -4.04 -5.23
C LEU A 53 -5.28 -3.62 -4.93
N SER A 54 -6.19 -4.58 -4.78
CA SER A 54 -7.57 -4.30 -4.37
C SER A 54 -7.65 -3.75 -2.96
N VAL A 55 -6.89 -4.32 -2.02
CA VAL A 55 -6.78 -3.80 -0.64
C VAL A 55 -6.27 -2.37 -0.64
N MET A 56 -5.34 -2.03 -1.52
CA MET A 56 -4.84 -0.66 -1.68
C MET A 56 -5.74 0.24 -2.52
N ARG A 57 -6.83 -0.29 -3.12
CA ARG A 57 -7.64 0.37 -4.16
C ARG A 57 -6.79 0.99 -5.27
N MET A 58 -5.83 0.20 -5.76
CA MET A 58 -4.89 0.60 -6.81
C MET A 58 -5.10 -0.20 -8.11
N ILE A 59 -6.24 -0.87 -8.26
CA ILE A 59 -6.65 -1.48 -9.53
C ILE A 59 -6.81 -0.35 -10.56
N LYS A 60 -6.11 -0.48 -11.69
CA LYS A 60 -6.13 0.49 -12.79
C LYS A 60 -7.00 -0.03 -13.93
N GLU A 61 -7.64 0.86 -14.66
CA GLU A 61 -8.31 0.52 -15.91
C GLU A 61 -7.41 -0.28 -16.87
N PRO A 62 -7.98 -1.27 -17.56
CA PRO A 62 -9.37 -1.63 -17.67
C PRO A 62 -9.89 -2.56 -16.55
N GLY A 63 -9.14 -2.68 -15.43
CA GLY A 63 -9.52 -3.46 -14.27
C GLY A 63 -10.50 -2.72 -13.36
N ARG A 64 -11.41 -3.46 -12.74
CA ARG A 64 -12.37 -2.91 -11.78
C ARG A 64 -12.70 -3.92 -10.69
N ILE A 65 -12.93 -3.46 -9.47
CA ILE A 65 -13.53 -4.27 -8.40
C ILE A 65 -15.03 -4.30 -8.66
N VAL A 66 -15.56 -5.49 -8.88
CA VAL A 66 -16.97 -5.68 -9.28
C VAL A 66 -17.85 -5.88 -8.06
N SER A 67 -17.37 -6.64 -7.07
CA SER A 67 -18.11 -6.91 -5.84
C SER A 67 -17.18 -7.37 -4.73
N GLY A 68 -17.73 -7.47 -3.52
CA GLY A 68 -17.05 -7.90 -2.30
C GLY A 68 -16.94 -6.77 -1.30
N GLU A 69 -16.33 -7.07 -0.16
CA GLU A 69 -16.05 -6.14 0.91
C GLU A 69 -14.58 -6.28 1.31
N ILE A 70 -13.96 -5.18 1.71
CA ILE A 70 -12.59 -5.19 2.27
C ILE A 70 -12.62 -4.34 3.54
N ILE A 71 -12.63 -5.01 4.70
CA ILE A 71 -12.87 -4.40 5.99
C ILE A 71 -11.54 -4.31 6.76
N LEU A 72 -11.18 -3.10 7.19
CA LEU A 72 -10.03 -2.85 8.06
C LEU A 72 -10.49 -2.70 9.51
N ASN A 73 -9.80 -3.39 10.42
CA ASN A 73 -10.04 -3.36 11.86
C ASN A 73 -11.52 -3.56 12.23
N GLY A 74 -12.28 -4.30 11.41
CA GLY A 74 -13.69 -4.58 11.61
C GLY A 74 -14.63 -3.37 11.51
N GLU A 75 -14.14 -2.20 11.11
CA GLU A 75 -14.90 -0.94 11.14
C GLU A 75 -14.99 -0.26 9.78
N ILE A 76 -13.94 -0.32 8.98
CA ILE A 76 -13.79 0.48 7.77
C ILE A 76 -13.86 -0.41 6.54
N ASP A 77 -14.97 -0.40 5.81
CA ASP A 77 -15.00 -0.95 4.46
C ASP A 77 -14.34 0.05 3.50
N ILE A 78 -13.11 -0.28 3.07
CA ILE A 78 -12.31 0.59 2.22
C ILE A 78 -12.90 0.78 0.82
N LEU A 79 -13.79 -0.10 0.37
CA LEU A 79 -14.43 0.03 -0.95
C LEU A 79 -15.46 1.16 -0.96
N THR A 80 -16.03 1.51 0.19
CA THR A 80 -17.02 2.59 0.33
C THR A 80 -16.41 3.99 0.51
N LEU A 81 -15.10 4.06 0.79
CA LEU A 81 -14.42 5.32 1.05
C LEU A 81 -14.32 6.20 -0.21
N THR A 82 -14.38 7.51 -0.04
CA THR A 82 -13.97 8.47 -1.08
C THR A 82 -12.46 8.38 -1.34
N GLN A 83 -11.98 8.93 -2.46
CA GLN A 83 -10.54 8.99 -2.74
C GLN A 83 -9.78 9.79 -1.66
N GLN A 84 -10.36 10.85 -1.13
CA GLN A 84 -9.77 11.66 -0.08
C GLN A 84 -9.63 10.85 1.22
N GLN A 85 -10.66 10.14 1.65
CA GLN A 85 -10.62 9.25 2.80
C GLN A 85 -9.59 8.13 2.61
N MET A 86 -9.53 7.54 1.40
CA MET A 86 -8.54 6.50 1.10
C MET A 86 -7.09 7.02 1.18
N ARG A 87 -6.84 8.29 0.87
CA ARG A 87 -5.51 8.91 1.07
C ARG A 87 -5.09 8.92 2.54
N THR A 88 -6.02 9.16 3.46
CA THR A 88 -5.71 9.13 4.91
C THR A 88 -5.50 7.71 5.42
N VAL A 89 -6.14 6.70 4.82
CA VAL A 89 -5.97 5.28 5.20
C VAL A 89 -4.63 4.72 4.72
N ARG A 90 -4.23 5.06 3.48
CA ARG A 90 -2.92 4.62 2.95
C ARG A 90 -1.80 5.19 3.80
N LEU A 91 -0.76 4.39 4.05
CA LEU A 91 0.40 4.63 4.90
C LEU A 91 0.10 4.79 6.41
N SER A 92 -1.09 5.23 6.81
CA SER A 92 -1.44 5.35 8.23
C SER A 92 -2.05 4.06 8.81
N ARG A 93 -2.79 3.32 8.00
CA ARG A 93 -3.49 2.07 8.39
C ARG A 93 -3.03 0.86 7.61
N ILE A 94 -2.78 1.05 6.31
CA ILE A 94 -2.27 0.02 5.41
C ILE A 94 -1.14 0.58 4.57
N ALA A 95 -0.12 -0.24 4.31
CA ALA A 95 0.97 0.10 3.41
C ALA A 95 1.28 -1.09 2.50
N MET A 96 1.83 -0.82 1.34
CA MET A 96 2.29 -1.84 0.41
C MET A 96 3.73 -1.54 -0.01
N ILE A 97 4.58 -2.55 0.07
CA ILE A 97 5.93 -2.52 -0.50
C ILE A 97 5.87 -3.31 -1.81
N PRO A 98 5.88 -2.65 -2.98
CA PRO A 98 5.81 -3.35 -4.26
C PRO A 98 7.14 -4.01 -4.61
N GLN A 99 7.08 -5.01 -5.49
CA GLN A 99 8.29 -5.54 -6.12
C GLN A 99 8.98 -4.42 -6.92
N GLY A 100 10.28 -4.25 -6.75
CA GLY A 100 11.01 -3.16 -7.38
C GLY A 100 10.68 -1.78 -6.78
N ALA A 101 10.48 -1.70 -5.46
CA ALA A 101 10.10 -0.48 -4.74
C ALA A 101 10.99 0.73 -5.05
N MET A 102 12.28 0.51 -5.37
CA MET A 102 13.21 1.57 -5.78
C MET A 102 12.72 2.34 -7.01
N ASN A 103 12.03 1.68 -7.95
CA ASN A 103 11.47 2.32 -9.14
C ASN A 103 10.26 3.22 -8.85
N SER A 104 9.71 3.16 -7.64
CA SER A 104 8.61 4.04 -7.23
C SER A 104 9.07 5.36 -6.65
N LEU A 105 10.37 5.50 -6.34
CA LEU A 105 10.96 6.75 -5.94
C LEU A 105 11.17 7.68 -7.15
N ASN A 106 10.93 8.97 -6.96
CA ASN A 106 11.21 9.97 -7.98
C ASN A 106 12.74 10.16 -8.13
N PRO A 107 13.36 9.81 -9.28
CA PRO A 107 14.82 9.79 -9.42
C PRO A 107 15.47 11.18 -9.38
N VAL A 108 14.70 12.24 -9.57
CA VAL A 108 15.20 13.63 -9.60
C VAL A 108 14.94 14.39 -8.29
N THR A 109 14.48 13.69 -7.25
CA THR A 109 14.18 14.28 -5.96
C THR A 109 14.94 13.50 -4.87
N LYS A 110 15.56 14.18 -3.92
CA LYS A 110 16.28 13.55 -2.82
C LYS A 110 15.34 12.69 -1.97
N VAL A 111 15.90 11.66 -1.34
CA VAL A 111 15.16 10.77 -0.43
C VAL A 111 14.45 11.57 0.66
N ARG A 112 15.16 12.53 1.29
CA ARG A 112 14.60 13.42 2.32
C ARG A 112 13.33 14.14 1.86
N ASP A 113 13.36 14.72 0.67
CA ASP A 113 12.24 15.54 0.18
C ASP A 113 10.99 14.68 -0.08
N GLN A 114 11.19 13.44 -0.51
CA GLN A 114 10.10 12.47 -0.71
C GLN A 114 9.50 12.02 0.61
N LEU A 115 10.34 11.80 1.65
CA LEU A 115 9.89 11.49 2.99
C LEU A 115 9.12 12.68 3.59
N LEU A 116 9.65 13.91 3.46
CA LEU A 116 8.99 15.14 3.92
C LEU A 116 7.63 15.33 3.28
N LEU A 117 7.52 15.14 1.96
CA LEU A 117 6.25 15.24 1.24
C LEU A 117 5.23 14.23 1.77
N THR A 118 5.69 13.00 2.03
CA THR A 118 4.83 11.96 2.60
C THR A 118 4.36 12.31 4.01
N MET A 119 5.28 12.75 4.87
CA MET A 119 4.96 13.18 6.24
C MET A 119 3.99 14.36 6.24
N ALA A 120 4.20 15.36 5.36
CA ALA A 120 3.32 16.50 5.21
C ALA A 120 1.90 16.10 4.80
N THR A 121 1.79 15.16 3.86
CA THR A 121 0.48 14.65 3.39
C THR A 121 -0.33 14.02 4.54
N HIS A 122 0.34 13.51 5.56
CA HIS A 122 -0.27 12.91 6.75
C HIS A 122 -0.29 13.83 7.99
N GLY A 123 -0.02 15.12 7.80
CA GLY A 123 -0.06 16.11 8.89
C GLY A 123 1.04 15.92 9.95
N ARG A 124 2.14 15.25 9.61
CA ARG A 124 3.25 14.92 10.51
C ARG A 124 4.47 15.83 10.33
N VAL A 125 4.30 17.03 9.81
CA VAL A 125 5.40 18.01 9.68
C VAL A 125 5.45 18.86 10.94
N GLY A 126 6.52 18.72 11.69
CA GLY A 126 6.85 19.57 12.83
C GLY A 126 7.77 20.73 12.44
N ASN A 127 8.48 21.25 13.43
CA ASN A 127 9.58 22.19 13.17
C ASN A 127 10.76 21.43 12.51
N ASP A 128 11.59 22.11 11.70
CA ASP A 128 12.63 21.52 10.86
C ASP A 128 13.58 20.56 11.61
N LYS A 129 13.92 20.86 12.86
CA LYS A 129 14.81 20.00 13.65
C LYS A 129 14.14 18.70 14.07
N VAL A 130 12.87 18.75 14.47
CA VAL A 130 12.10 17.57 14.87
C VAL A 130 11.90 16.66 13.66
N THR A 131 11.51 17.25 12.53
CA THR A 131 11.26 16.51 11.29
C THR A 131 12.54 15.85 10.74
N ARG A 132 13.70 16.50 10.85
CA ARG A 132 14.99 15.89 10.47
C ARG A 132 15.32 14.69 11.35
N LYS A 133 15.18 14.83 12.66
CA LYS A 133 15.41 13.75 13.61
C LYS A 133 14.50 12.54 13.34
N GLU A 134 13.22 12.77 13.04
CA GLU A 134 12.28 11.69 12.69
C GLU A 134 12.69 10.96 11.40
N ILE A 135 13.24 11.67 10.40
CA ILE A 135 13.74 11.06 9.17
C ILE A 135 14.98 10.21 9.46
N ASP A 136 15.91 10.72 10.27
CA ASP A 136 17.11 9.98 10.66
C ASP A 136 16.74 8.70 11.43
N GLU A 137 15.81 8.78 12.38
CA GLU A 137 15.27 7.63 13.12
C GLU A 137 14.55 6.61 12.20
N LEU A 138 13.82 7.09 11.19
CA LEU A 138 13.19 6.23 10.18
C LEU A 138 14.23 5.46 9.36
N LEU A 139 15.29 6.13 8.90
CA LEU A 139 16.37 5.49 8.15
C LEU A 139 17.12 4.46 9.00
N ASP A 140 17.45 4.82 10.24
CA ASP A 140 18.11 3.93 11.19
C ASP A 140 17.25 2.68 11.48
N SER A 141 15.94 2.83 11.60
CA SER A 141 15.00 1.72 11.83
C SER A 141 15.04 0.64 10.75
N VAL A 142 15.49 0.99 9.55
CA VAL A 142 15.65 0.06 8.40
C VAL A 142 17.13 -0.22 8.10
N GLY A 143 18.05 0.16 9.01
CA GLY A 143 19.48 -0.11 8.90
C GLY A 143 20.22 0.80 7.92
N LEU A 144 19.65 1.96 7.56
CA LEU A 144 20.27 2.95 6.70
C LEU A 144 20.88 4.10 7.50
N GLN A 145 22.04 4.61 7.05
CA GLN A 145 22.65 5.80 7.62
C GLN A 145 21.84 7.07 7.30
N SER A 146 21.87 8.05 8.19
CA SER A 146 21.21 9.34 7.99
C SER A 146 21.67 10.10 6.74
N SER A 147 22.91 9.88 6.29
CA SER A 147 23.46 10.43 5.04
C SER A 147 22.65 10.03 3.79
N VAL A 148 21.96 8.90 3.84
CA VAL A 148 21.07 8.42 2.74
C VAL A 148 19.95 9.42 2.46
N ALA A 149 19.52 10.19 3.44
CA ALA A 149 18.50 11.21 3.27
C ALA A 149 18.86 12.26 2.19
N ASP A 150 20.12 12.57 2.04
CA ASP A 150 20.60 13.60 1.12
C ASP A 150 20.97 13.07 -0.27
N LEU A 151 20.86 11.76 -0.48
CA LEU A 151 21.10 11.09 -1.76
C LEU A 151 19.87 11.12 -2.66
N TYR A 152 20.11 10.98 -3.97
CA TYR A 152 19.07 10.68 -4.95
C TYR A 152 18.86 9.17 -5.06
N PRO A 153 17.68 8.69 -5.48
CA PRO A 153 17.41 7.26 -5.61
C PRO A 153 18.42 6.48 -6.46
N HIS A 154 18.95 7.07 -7.51
CA HIS A 154 19.96 6.43 -8.36
C HIS A 154 21.35 6.29 -7.71
N GLU A 155 21.60 6.96 -6.59
CA GLU A 155 22.83 6.83 -5.79
C GLU A 155 22.71 5.73 -4.72
N LEU A 156 21.51 5.15 -4.55
CA LEU A 156 21.26 4.05 -3.63
C LEU A 156 21.56 2.74 -4.38
N SER A 157 22.69 2.13 -4.10
CA SER A 157 23.12 0.84 -4.69
C SER A 157 22.93 -0.31 -3.70
#